data_2632a0a8b95c3f7c4475161d79374392
#
_entry.id   2632a0a8b95c3f7c4475161d79374392
#
_cell.length_a   1.000
_cell.length_b   1.000
_cell.length_c   1.000
_cell.angle_alpha   90.00
_cell.angle_beta   90.00
_cell.angle_gamma   90.00
#
_symmetry.space_group_name_H-M   'P 1'
#
loop_
_entity.id
_entity.type
_entity.pdbx_description
1 polymer ?
#
loop_
_entity_poly.entity_id
_entity_poly.type
_entity_poly.pdbx_seq_one_letter_code
_entity_poly.pdbx_strand_id
1 'polypeptide(L)'
;MGISVEWYNEEKTIILQTYDGRWTWEDFQDLTRVIMPKMMGEVPHTVHILSDFTNSDIPSMNGALTHAKHALSGYGDNWGYLIVVGGNSMVNMLVNLFRQLFNNSVGNKTFAAPTLEVAFDIAMQYDDAYEAMSE
;
A
#
# COMPACT_ATOMS: atom_id res chain seq x y z
N MET A 1 -13.02 -9.57 10.66
CA MET A 1 -12.74 -8.47 9.73
C MET A 1 -11.97 -8.99 8.54
N GLY A 2 -12.27 -8.50 7.36
CA GLY A 2 -11.59 -8.93 6.14
C GLY A 2 -10.24 -8.29 5.89
N ILE A 3 -9.73 -7.45 6.80
CA ILE A 3 -8.44 -6.79 6.66
C ILE A 3 -7.57 -7.07 7.87
N SER A 4 -6.33 -7.49 7.63
CA SER A 4 -5.33 -7.65 8.68
C SER A 4 -4.06 -6.88 8.30
N VAL A 5 -3.23 -6.57 9.28
CA VAL A 5 -2.02 -5.79 9.07
C VAL A 5 -0.93 -6.26 10.03
N GLU A 6 0.29 -6.37 9.51
CA GLU A 6 1.44 -6.78 10.32
C GLU A 6 2.74 -6.25 9.70
N TRP A 7 3.79 -6.20 10.49
CA TRP A 7 5.12 -6.00 9.96
C TRP A 7 5.54 -7.24 9.20
N TYR A 8 6.02 -7.06 7.96
CA TYR A 8 6.41 -8.17 7.09
C TYR A 8 7.82 -8.66 7.39
N ASN A 9 8.68 -7.80 7.95
CA ASN A 9 10.06 -8.13 8.25
C ASN A 9 10.49 -7.61 9.63
N GLU A 10 11.57 -8.17 10.16
CA GLU A 10 12.09 -7.82 11.48
C GLU A 10 12.62 -6.39 11.52
N GLU A 11 13.16 -5.91 10.42
CA GLU A 11 13.72 -4.55 10.29
C GLU A 11 12.64 -3.47 10.33
N LYS A 12 11.38 -3.85 10.23
CA LYS A 12 10.21 -2.95 10.21
C LYS A 12 10.30 -1.92 9.07
N THR A 13 10.69 -2.40 7.89
CA THR A 13 10.73 -1.57 6.68
C THR A 13 9.55 -1.84 5.75
N ILE A 14 8.80 -2.91 5.99
CA ILE A 14 7.66 -3.31 5.16
C ILE A 14 6.49 -3.70 6.04
N ILE A 15 5.34 -3.10 5.76
CA ILE A 15 4.05 -3.46 6.36
C ILE A 15 3.25 -4.25 5.34
N LEU A 16 2.68 -5.38 5.75
CA LEU A 16 1.77 -6.17 4.92
C LEU A 16 0.34 -5.95 5.39
N GLN A 17 -0.50 -5.47 4.47
CA GLN A 17 -1.95 -5.43 4.63
C GLN A 17 -2.53 -6.59 3.83
N THR A 18 -3.31 -7.43 4.46
CA THR A 18 -3.98 -8.55 3.78
C THR A 18 -5.48 -8.31 3.76
N TYR A 19 -6.03 -8.26 2.56
CA TYR A 19 -7.46 -8.10 2.33
C TYR A 19 -8.01 -9.47 1.94
N ASP A 20 -8.90 -10.03 2.76
CA ASP A 20 -9.40 -11.39 2.59
C ASP A 20 -10.93 -11.39 2.64
N GLY A 21 -11.55 -11.90 1.57
CA GLY A 21 -12.99 -11.94 1.47
C GLY A 21 -13.62 -10.55 1.48
N ARG A 22 -14.70 -10.41 2.25
CA ARG A 22 -15.46 -9.16 2.31
C ARG A 22 -14.92 -8.21 3.36
N TRP A 23 -14.85 -6.95 3.00
CA TRP A 23 -14.51 -5.85 3.90
C TRP A 23 -15.26 -4.60 3.43
N THR A 24 -15.30 -3.56 4.25
CA THR A 24 -16.02 -2.33 3.94
C THR A 24 -15.05 -1.15 3.84
N TRP A 25 -15.50 -0.06 3.23
CA TRP A 25 -14.71 1.18 3.23
C TRP A 25 -14.54 1.74 4.64
N GLU A 26 -15.46 1.43 5.56
CA GLU A 26 -15.29 1.78 6.98
C GLU A 26 -14.12 1.02 7.60
N ASP A 27 -14.02 -0.29 7.34
CA ASP A 27 -12.87 -1.09 7.77
C ASP A 27 -11.56 -0.51 7.22
N PHE A 28 -11.57 -0.13 5.96
CA PHE A 28 -10.43 0.49 5.29
C PHE A 28 -10.04 1.83 5.94
N GLN A 29 -11.02 2.65 6.30
CA GLN A 29 -10.76 3.92 6.98
C GLN A 29 -10.17 3.72 8.36
N ASP A 30 -10.65 2.73 9.12
CA ASP A 30 -10.08 2.41 10.43
C ASP A 30 -8.61 1.99 10.30
N LEU A 31 -8.31 1.16 9.31
CA LEU A 31 -6.93 0.75 9.03
C LEU A 31 -6.05 1.97 8.73
N THR A 32 -6.49 2.82 7.81
CA THR A 32 -5.66 3.90 7.27
C THR A 32 -5.56 5.11 8.18
N ARG A 33 -6.55 5.36 9.02
CA ARG A 33 -6.57 6.52 9.92
C ARG A 33 -6.01 6.24 11.30
N VAL A 34 -6.09 5.00 11.77
CA VAL A 34 -5.71 4.63 13.14
C VAL A 34 -4.50 3.70 13.15
N ILE A 35 -4.61 2.54 12.49
CA ILE A 35 -3.61 1.49 12.61
C ILE A 35 -2.32 1.85 11.86
N MET A 36 -2.44 2.28 10.62
CA MET A 36 -1.27 2.58 9.79
C MET A 36 -0.44 3.74 10.33
N PRO A 37 -1.02 4.89 10.71
CA PRO A 37 -0.22 5.97 11.29
C PRO A 37 0.49 5.56 12.57
N LYS A 38 -0.14 4.74 13.39
CA LYS A 38 0.47 4.24 14.63
C LYS A 38 1.69 3.36 14.33
N MET A 39 1.55 2.39 13.42
CA MET A 39 2.65 1.50 13.06
C MET A 39 3.80 2.26 12.41
N MET A 40 3.49 3.15 11.47
CA MET A 40 4.52 3.92 10.77
C MET A 40 5.22 4.91 11.70
N GLY A 41 4.53 5.40 12.72
CA GLY A 41 5.12 6.27 13.73
C GLY A 41 6.06 5.57 14.71
N GLU A 42 6.08 4.23 14.72
CA GLU A 42 6.98 3.47 15.59
C GLU A 42 8.44 3.51 15.12
N VAL A 43 8.69 3.88 13.87
CA VAL A 43 10.03 3.86 13.29
C VAL A 43 10.32 5.18 12.58
N PRO A 44 11.61 5.62 12.56
CA PRO A 44 11.98 6.89 11.91
C PRO A 44 12.33 6.74 10.43
N HIS A 45 12.53 5.53 9.96
CA HIS A 45 12.98 5.27 8.59
C HIS A 45 11.81 5.07 7.64
N THR A 46 12.10 4.95 6.34
CA THR A 46 11.10 4.72 5.31
C THR A 46 10.45 3.34 5.46
N VAL A 47 9.14 3.31 5.28
CA VAL A 47 8.33 2.08 5.34
C VAL A 47 7.61 1.91 4.01
N HIS A 48 7.70 0.71 3.43
CA HIS A 48 6.94 0.33 2.24
C HIS A 48 5.71 -0.45 2.64
N ILE A 49 4.66 -0.39 1.84
CA ILE A 49 3.38 -1.02 2.14
C ILE A 49 3.04 -2.00 1.02
N LEU A 50 2.84 -3.26 1.37
CA LEU A 50 2.32 -4.28 0.47
C LEU A 50 0.85 -4.50 0.80
N SER A 51 -0.03 -4.28 -0.16
CA SER A 51 -1.48 -4.47 0.00
C SER A 51 -1.91 -5.66 -0.84
N ASP A 52 -2.17 -6.80 -0.18
CA ASP A 52 -2.46 -8.06 -0.83
C ASP A 52 -3.96 -8.25 -1.01
N PHE A 53 -4.40 -8.21 -2.27
CA PHE A 53 -5.80 -8.40 -2.67
C PHE A 53 -6.04 -9.76 -3.34
N THR A 54 -5.12 -10.70 -3.22
CA THR A 54 -5.22 -11.98 -3.93
C THR A 54 -6.53 -12.70 -3.65
N ASN A 55 -6.99 -12.70 -2.40
CA ASN A 55 -8.22 -13.37 -1.98
C ASN A 55 -9.33 -12.39 -1.58
N SER A 56 -9.26 -11.17 -2.06
CA SER A 56 -10.17 -10.11 -1.65
C SER A 56 -11.34 -9.96 -2.61
N ASP A 57 -12.54 -9.82 -2.04
CA ASP A 57 -13.65 -9.19 -2.75
C ASP A 57 -13.48 -7.68 -2.61
N ILE A 58 -13.87 -6.93 -3.64
CA ILE A 58 -13.80 -5.48 -3.58
C ILE A 58 -15.19 -4.96 -3.21
N PRO A 59 -15.32 -4.09 -2.21
CA PRO A 59 -16.59 -3.44 -1.96
C PRO A 59 -16.95 -2.52 -3.13
N SER A 60 -18.02 -1.77 -3.03
CA SER A 60 -18.43 -0.90 -4.13
C SER A 60 -17.25 -0.10 -4.70
N MET A 61 -17.10 -0.10 -6.02
CA MET A 61 -16.05 0.65 -6.71
C MET A 61 -16.26 2.16 -6.62
N ASN A 62 -17.47 2.57 -6.24
CA ASN A 62 -17.81 3.97 -6.13
C ASN A 62 -16.94 4.64 -5.05
N GLY A 63 -16.21 5.64 -5.46
CA GLY A 63 -15.33 6.36 -4.54
C GLY A 63 -14.02 5.69 -4.20
N ALA A 64 -13.69 4.54 -4.81
CA ALA A 64 -12.46 3.80 -4.51
C ALA A 64 -11.20 4.66 -4.66
N LEU A 65 -11.08 5.42 -5.74
CA LEU A 65 -9.93 6.30 -5.97
C LEU A 65 -9.83 7.39 -4.90
N THR A 66 -10.96 7.93 -4.49
CA THR A 66 -11.02 8.96 -3.43
C THR A 66 -10.58 8.38 -2.10
N HIS A 67 -11.07 7.17 -1.74
CA HIS A 67 -10.64 6.50 -0.51
C HIS A 67 -9.13 6.24 -0.51
N ALA A 68 -8.60 5.76 -1.63
CA ALA A 68 -7.17 5.47 -1.74
C ALA A 68 -6.34 6.75 -1.59
N LYS A 69 -6.72 7.83 -2.24
CA LYS A 69 -6.01 9.11 -2.13
C LYS A 69 -6.02 9.64 -0.70
N HIS A 70 -7.17 9.61 -0.04
CA HIS A 70 -7.27 10.07 1.36
C HIS A 70 -6.40 9.23 2.28
N ALA A 71 -6.37 7.91 2.09
CA ALA A 71 -5.54 7.02 2.89
C ALA A 71 -4.06 7.39 2.77
N LEU A 72 -3.56 7.46 1.54
CA LEU A 72 -2.13 7.68 1.29
C LEU A 72 -1.70 9.10 1.67
N SER A 73 -2.57 10.08 1.50
CA SER A 73 -2.29 11.45 1.92
C SER A 73 -2.22 11.60 3.44
N GLY A 74 -2.86 10.69 4.18
CA GLY A 74 -2.84 10.69 5.65
C GLY A 74 -1.66 9.93 6.26
N TYR A 75 -0.92 9.16 5.48
CA TYR A 75 0.27 8.48 5.97
C TYR A 75 1.37 9.54 6.19
N GLY A 76 2.26 9.29 7.14
CA GLY A 76 3.32 10.22 7.46
C GLY A 76 4.33 10.39 6.33
N ASP A 77 5.38 11.17 6.59
CA ASP A 77 6.40 11.47 5.59
C ASP A 77 7.33 10.30 5.28
N ASN A 78 7.24 9.22 6.06
CA ASN A 78 8.18 8.11 5.96
C ASN A 78 7.66 6.92 5.14
N TRP A 79 6.55 7.03 4.40
CA TRP A 79 6.16 5.93 3.53
C TRP A 79 6.89 6.02 2.18
N GLY A 80 7.33 4.85 1.68
CA GLY A 80 8.04 4.74 0.42
C GLY A 80 7.12 4.32 -0.72
N TYR A 81 7.14 3.04 -1.09
CA TYR A 81 6.27 2.50 -2.12
C TYR A 81 5.02 1.87 -1.51
N LEU A 82 3.90 2.00 -2.22
CA LEU A 82 2.71 1.17 -2.03
C LEU A 82 2.64 0.20 -3.20
N ILE A 83 2.60 -1.09 -2.91
CA ILE A 83 2.57 -2.12 -3.95
C ILE A 83 1.33 -2.96 -3.74
N VAL A 84 0.43 -2.92 -4.72
CA VAL A 84 -0.82 -3.69 -4.71
C VAL A 84 -0.57 -5.05 -5.32
N VAL A 85 -0.83 -6.11 -4.56
CA VAL A 85 -0.49 -7.48 -4.93
C VAL A 85 -1.76 -8.23 -5.31
N GLY A 86 -1.70 -8.95 -6.42
CA GLY A 86 -2.78 -9.80 -6.89
C GLY A 86 -4.01 -9.02 -7.29
N GLY A 87 -5.18 -9.61 -6.99
CA GLY A 87 -6.45 -9.03 -7.39
C GLY A 87 -6.80 -9.36 -8.83
N ASN A 88 -7.92 -8.86 -9.30
CA ASN A 88 -8.39 -9.06 -10.66
C ASN A 88 -7.98 -7.90 -11.57
N SER A 89 -8.37 -7.97 -12.84
CA SER A 89 -8.07 -6.92 -13.81
C SER A 89 -8.61 -5.55 -13.41
N MET A 90 -9.70 -5.53 -12.63
CA MET A 90 -10.29 -4.29 -12.13
C MET A 90 -9.38 -3.59 -11.12
N VAL A 91 -8.73 -4.36 -10.22
CA VAL A 91 -7.76 -3.80 -9.27
C VAL A 91 -6.58 -3.21 -10.02
N ASN A 92 -6.05 -3.92 -11.02
CA ASN A 92 -4.95 -3.41 -11.84
C ASN A 92 -5.32 -2.14 -12.59
N MET A 93 -6.54 -2.08 -13.12
CA MET A 93 -7.04 -0.87 -13.78
C MET A 93 -7.10 0.30 -12.81
N LEU A 94 -7.56 0.08 -11.58
CA LEU A 94 -7.60 1.13 -10.55
C LEU A 94 -6.21 1.64 -10.19
N VAL A 95 -5.24 0.74 -10.05
CA VAL A 95 -3.85 1.15 -9.79
C VAL A 95 -3.33 2.03 -10.91
N ASN A 96 -3.56 1.65 -12.17
CA ASN A 96 -3.12 2.44 -13.32
C ASN A 96 -3.79 3.81 -13.36
N LEU A 97 -5.10 3.88 -13.11
CA LEU A 97 -5.81 5.15 -13.06
C LEU A 97 -5.27 6.03 -11.92
N PHE A 98 -5.03 5.46 -10.76
CA PHE A 98 -4.51 6.18 -9.62
C PHE A 98 -3.14 6.78 -9.93
N ARG A 99 -2.26 6.01 -10.59
CA ARG A 99 -0.95 6.50 -11.00
C ARG A 99 -1.06 7.68 -11.98
N GLN A 100 -1.98 7.61 -12.93
CA GLN A 100 -2.16 8.65 -13.93
C GLN A 100 -2.75 9.93 -13.32
N LEU A 101 -3.76 9.79 -12.45
CA LEU A 101 -4.46 10.93 -11.88
C LEU A 101 -3.64 11.67 -10.82
N PHE A 102 -2.76 10.97 -10.12
CA PHE A 102 -2.00 11.51 -9.00
C PHE A 102 -0.50 11.37 -9.19
N ASN A 103 -0.02 11.47 -10.44
CA ASN A 103 1.38 11.21 -10.79
C ASN A 103 2.36 12.21 -10.18
N ASN A 104 1.91 13.39 -9.79
CA ASN A 104 2.74 14.42 -9.16
C ASN A 104 2.72 14.32 -7.62
N SER A 105 2.12 13.26 -7.07
CA SER A 105 1.99 13.07 -5.64
C SER A 105 2.11 11.58 -5.30
N VAL A 106 1.10 11.04 -4.61
CA VAL A 106 1.13 9.65 -4.13
C VAL A 106 1.09 8.60 -5.26
N GLY A 107 0.54 8.95 -6.42
CA GLY A 107 0.38 7.98 -7.52
C GLY A 107 1.70 7.48 -8.08
N ASN A 108 2.76 8.29 -8.07
CA ASN A 108 4.05 7.86 -8.60
C ASN A 108 4.80 6.89 -7.69
N LYS A 109 4.29 6.66 -6.47
CA LYS A 109 4.83 5.69 -5.52
C LYS A 109 4.00 4.41 -5.46
N THR A 110 2.98 4.28 -6.30
CA THR A 110 2.03 3.17 -6.28
C THR A 110 2.28 2.24 -7.46
N PHE A 111 2.40 0.95 -7.18
CA PHE A 111 2.72 -0.07 -8.19
C PHE A 111 1.80 -1.27 -8.02
N ALA A 112 1.73 -2.11 -9.06
CA ALA A 112 1.05 -3.39 -9.01
C ALA A 112 2.05 -4.52 -9.20
N ALA A 113 1.85 -5.62 -8.50
CA ALA A 113 2.67 -6.81 -8.63
C ALA A 113 1.78 -8.07 -8.62
N PRO A 114 2.15 -9.12 -9.36
CA PRO A 114 1.34 -10.33 -9.40
C PRO A 114 1.43 -11.16 -8.12
N THR A 115 2.55 -11.09 -7.40
CA THR A 115 2.80 -11.88 -6.19
C THR A 115 3.50 -11.05 -5.12
N LEU A 116 3.46 -11.55 -3.88
CA LEU A 116 4.19 -10.92 -2.78
C LEU A 116 5.70 -10.92 -3.02
N GLU A 117 6.22 -11.98 -3.64
CA GLU A 117 7.65 -12.07 -3.95
C GLU A 117 8.08 -10.94 -4.89
N VAL A 118 7.34 -10.69 -5.95
CA VAL A 118 7.64 -9.59 -6.88
C VAL A 118 7.49 -8.24 -6.19
N ALA A 119 6.47 -8.08 -5.35
CA ALA A 119 6.26 -6.85 -4.60
C ALA A 119 7.42 -6.55 -3.65
N PHE A 120 7.92 -7.58 -2.96
CA PHE A 120 9.07 -7.45 -2.08
C PHE A 120 10.31 -7.00 -2.86
N ASP A 121 10.55 -7.60 -4.03
CA ASP A 121 11.67 -7.22 -4.88
C ASP A 121 11.59 -5.76 -5.33
N ILE A 122 10.39 -5.27 -5.66
CA ILE A 122 10.19 -3.85 -6.01
C ILE A 122 10.55 -2.95 -4.83
N ALA A 123 10.10 -3.30 -3.63
CA ALA A 123 10.41 -2.53 -2.43
C ALA A 123 11.92 -2.49 -2.14
N MET A 124 12.60 -3.61 -2.33
CA MET A 124 14.05 -3.67 -2.10
C MET A 124 14.82 -2.84 -3.12
N GLN A 125 14.35 -2.76 -4.36
CA GLN A 125 14.96 -1.90 -5.37
C GLN A 125 14.91 -0.43 -4.98
N TYR A 126 13.83 0.01 -4.35
CA TYR A 126 13.74 1.37 -3.83
C TYR A 126 14.83 1.64 -2.79
N ASP A 127 14.98 0.73 -1.82
CA ASP A 127 15.95 0.90 -0.76
C ASP A 127 17.38 0.94 -1.32
N ASP A 128 17.70 0.06 -2.27
CA ASP A 128 19.01 0.02 -2.91
C ASP A 128 19.31 1.33 -3.65
N ALA A 129 18.33 1.83 -4.41
CA ALA A 129 18.47 3.10 -5.14
C ALA A 129 18.65 4.28 -4.18
N TYR A 130 17.91 4.29 -3.08
CA TYR A 130 18.01 5.34 -2.07
C TYR A 130 19.38 5.36 -1.42
N GLU A 131 19.88 4.19 -1.03
CA GLU A 131 21.21 4.06 -0.44
C GLU A 131 22.31 4.53 -1.40
N ALA A 132 22.22 4.16 -2.68
CA ALA A 132 23.15 4.59 -3.69
C ALA A 132 23.15 6.12 -3.88
N MET A 133 21.98 6.75 -3.77
CA MET A 133 21.86 8.21 -3.90
C MET A 133 22.36 8.96 -2.67
N SER A 134 22.35 8.35 -1.49
CA SER A 134 22.79 9.00 -0.26
C SER A 134 24.29 8.87 0.00
N GLU A 135 24.97 8.08 -0.77
CA GLU A 135 26.43 7.99 -0.76
C GLU A 135 27.03 9.01 -1.71
#